data_d151a4c35423290b7ac52462bc0b7d55
#
_entry.id   d151a4c35423290b7ac52462bc0b7d55
#
_cell.length_a   1.000
_cell.length_b   1.000
_cell.length_c   1.000
_cell.angle_alpha   90.00
_cell.angle_beta   90.00
_cell.angle_gamma   90.00
#
_symmetry.space_group_name_H-M   'P 1'
#
loop_
_entity.id
_entity.type
_entity.pdbx_description
1 polymer ?
#
loop_
_entity_poly.entity_id
_entity_poly.type
_entity_poly.pdbx_seq_one_letter_code
_entity_poly.pdbx_strand_id
1 'polypeptide(L)'
;MIKYWLKLWSTNQELFWDAIQLIHEWYFDFIELYIVPNGFDVLILEEFRSAKIPISFHLPHGAHGFNPIDPSNPSELIWNQLSVYIDFLNPFALILHPESGIDLDILNKRLSFFNENRILIENMPKKSSIINDMIFFGYSIEQIWEIKKIHNGFCFDFAKAKSSAISQWIDVINFSDVLIQLMNPNYFHISWFLWNTEIDEHFDIMEWDTLYMQYMKNKLMNIALKKDIS
;
A
#
# COMPACT_ATOMS: atom_id res chain seq x y z
N MET A 1 6.82 -10.37 -16.21
CA MET A 1 5.61 -11.13 -15.79
C MET A 1 4.91 -10.40 -14.66
N ILE A 2 3.57 -10.28 -14.71
CA ILE A 2 2.78 -9.69 -13.61
C ILE A 2 2.65 -10.76 -12.54
N LYS A 3 2.85 -10.36 -11.27
CA LYS A 3 2.62 -11.20 -10.10
C LYS A 3 1.35 -10.76 -9.38
N TYR A 4 0.57 -11.72 -8.91
CA TYR A 4 -0.65 -11.51 -8.17
C TYR A 4 -0.48 -11.90 -6.72
N TRP A 5 -1.14 -11.20 -5.81
CA TRP A 5 -1.00 -11.40 -4.39
C TRP A 5 -2.37 -11.52 -3.67
N LEU A 6 -2.33 -12.18 -2.54
CA LEU A 6 -3.44 -12.32 -1.63
C LEU A 6 -3.19 -11.43 -0.40
N LYS A 7 -4.13 -10.57 -0.04
CA LYS A 7 -4.04 -9.73 1.16
C LYS A 7 -4.68 -10.43 2.35
N LEU A 8 -3.94 -10.50 3.44
CA LEU A 8 -4.40 -10.99 4.74
C LEU A 8 -4.10 -9.98 5.83
N TRP A 9 -4.91 -10.00 6.88
CA TRP A 9 -4.59 -9.30 8.12
C TRP A 9 -3.85 -10.26 9.06
N SER A 10 -2.91 -9.75 9.85
CA SER A 10 -2.20 -10.56 10.84
C SER A 10 -3.12 -11.18 11.90
N THR A 11 -4.35 -10.71 11.99
CA THR A 11 -5.42 -11.25 12.83
C THR A 11 -6.23 -12.37 12.19
N ASN A 12 -6.09 -12.62 10.87
CA ASN A 12 -6.80 -13.69 10.16
C ASN A 12 -6.03 -15.02 10.22
N GLN A 13 -5.60 -15.42 11.40
CA GLN A 13 -4.74 -16.59 11.59
C GLN A 13 -5.37 -17.89 11.10
N GLU A 14 -6.68 -18.00 11.20
CA GLU A 14 -7.47 -19.13 10.70
C GLU A 14 -7.38 -19.32 9.19
N LEU A 15 -7.01 -18.30 8.44
CA LEU A 15 -6.87 -18.32 6.98
C LEU A 15 -5.43 -18.57 6.51
N PHE A 16 -4.45 -18.60 7.40
CA PHE A 16 -3.02 -18.66 7.01
C PHE A 16 -2.69 -19.94 6.25
N TRP A 17 -3.21 -21.08 6.74
CA TRP A 17 -2.99 -22.35 6.07
C TRP A 17 -3.57 -22.37 4.65
N ASP A 18 -4.81 -21.92 4.49
CA ASP A 18 -5.45 -21.87 3.18
C ASP A 18 -4.71 -20.93 2.23
N ALA A 19 -4.25 -19.79 2.73
CA ALA A 19 -3.44 -18.85 1.94
C ALA A 19 -2.11 -19.46 1.47
N ILE A 20 -1.43 -20.21 2.33
CA ILE A 20 -0.21 -20.94 1.99
C ILE A 20 -0.49 -21.96 0.87
N GLN A 21 -1.61 -22.70 0.96
CA GLN A 21 -1.99 -23.66 -0.07
C GLN A 21 -2.26 -22.96 -1.42
N LEU A 22 -2.96 -21.83 -1.42
CA LEU A 22 -3.24 -21.06 -2.63
C LEU A 22 -1.95 -20.55 -3.32
N ILE A 23 -0.91 -20.24 -2.56
CA ILE A 23 0.41 -19.91 -3.13
C ILE A 23 1.08 -21.16 -3.72
N HIS A 24 1.09 -22.27 -3.01
CA HIS A 24 1.69 -23.52 -3.50
C HIS A 24 0.97 -24.07 -4.74
N GLU A 25 -0.32 -23.84 -4.87
CA GLU A 25 -1.14 -24.20 -6.02
C GLU A 25 -1.07 -23.18 -7.17
N TRP A 26 -0.25 -22.14 -7.04
CA TRP A 26 -0.01 -21.09 -8.05
C TRP A 26 -1.22 -20.21 -8.39
N TYR A 27 -2.20 -20.10 -7.50
CA TYR A 27 -3.29 -19.13 -7.66
C TYR A 27 -2.80 -17.70 -7.40
N PHE A 28 -1.84 -17.54 -6.48
CA PHE A 28 -1.17 -16.27 -6.19
C PHE A 28 0.35 -16.48 -6.10
N ASP A 29 1.11 -15.40 -6.29
CA ASP A 29 2.57 -15.44 -6.28
C ASP A 29 3.16 -15.12 -4.91
N PHE A 30 2.42 -14.36 -4.07
CA PHE A 30 2.86 -13.95 -2.74
C PHE A 30 1.69 -13.50 -1.85
N ILE A 31 1.98 -13.27 -0.57
CA ILE A 31 1.02 -12.74 0.40
C ILE A 31 1.43 -11.32 0.79
N GLU A 32 0.47 -10.38 0.78
CA GLU A 32 0.60 -9.10 1.46
C GLU A 32 -0.05 -9.21 2.83
N LEU A 33 0.77 -9.14 3.90
CA LEU A 33 0.30 -9.24 5.26
C LEU A 33 0.13 -7.84 5.87
N TYR A 34 -1.11 -7.43 6.14
CA TYR A 34 -1.39 -6.22 6.90
C TYR A 34 -1.10 -6.44 8.38
N ILE A 35 -0.19 -5.64 8.92
CA ILE A 35 0.26 -5.78 10.30
C ILE A 35 -0.65 -5.00 11.24
N VAL A 36 -1.38 -5.69 12.11
CA VAL A 36 -2.10 -5.08 13.23
C VAL A 36 -1.17 -5.06 14.45
N PRO A 37 -0.82 -3.90 15.00
CA PRO A 37 0.05 -3.82 16.18
C PRO A 37 -0.53 -4.63 17.34
N ASN A 38 0.31 -5.41 18.00
CA ASN A 38 -0.07 -6.34 19.07
C ASN A 38 -1.08 -7.44 18.66
N GLY A 39 -1.31 -7.59 17.35
CA GLY A 39 -2.32 -8.50 16.81
C GLY A 39 -1.84 -9.91 16.52
N PHE A 40 -0.56 -10.25 16.76
CA PHE A 40 -0.07 -11.60 16.54
C PHE A 40 1.19 -11.96 17.34
N ASP A 41 1.33 -13.25 17.59
CA ASP A 41 2.54 -13.87 18.13
C ASP A 41 3.50 -14.18 16.98
N VAL A 42 4.80 -13.94 17.20
CA VAL A 42 5.87 -14.32 16.25
C VAL A 42 5.79 -15.81 15.91
N LEU A 43 5.38 -16.66 16.84
CA LEU A 43 5.24 -18.09 16.61
C LEU A 43 4.23 -18.44 15.51
N ILE A 44 3.19 -17.64 15.34
CA ILE A 44 2.18 -17.85 14.29
C ILE A 44 2.75 -17.57 12.90
N LEU A 45 3.70 -16.66 12.81
CA LEU A 45 4.40 -16.35 11.56
C LEU A 45 5.39 -17.44 11.13
N GLU A 46 5.70 -18.40 12.02
CA GLU A 46 6.57 -19.53 11.71
C GLU A 46 6.00 -20.40 10.57
N GLU A 47 4.68 -20.45 10.42
CA GLU A 47 4.05 -21.16 9.29
C GLU A 47 4.48 -20.56 7.95
N PHE A 48 4.41 -19.23 7.79
CA PHE A 48 4.86 -18.56 6.58
C PHE A 48 6.36 -18.72 6.33
N ARG A 49 7.16 -18.58 7.39
CA ARG A 49 8.60 -18.75 7.32
C ARG A 49 9.00 -20.17 6.92
N SER A 50 8.38 -21.17 7.54
CA SER A 50 8.63 -22.60 7.26
C SER A 50 8.19 -22.98 5.85
N ALA A 51 7.08 -22.42 5.36
CA ALA A 51 6.58 -22.59 4.01
C ALA A 51 7.40 -21.83 2.95
N LYS A 52 8.30 -20.94 3.37
CA LYS A 52 9.12 -20.07 2.48
C LYS A 52 8.29 -19.26 1.48
N ILE A 53 7.12 -18.81 1.91
CA ILE A 53 6.23 -18.01 1.09
C ILE A 53 6.83 -16.61 0.89
N PRO A 54 6.86 -16.06 -0.33
CA PRO A 54 7.21 -14.67 -0.54
C PRO A 54 6.17 -13.76 0.12
N ILE A 55 6.63 -12.77 0.90
CA ILE A 55 5.75 -11.90 1.69
C ILE A 55 6.13 -10.43 1.47
N SER A 56 5.13 -9.57 1.34
CA SER A 56 5.22 -8.14 1.58
C SER A 56 4.43 -7.79 2.83
N PHE A 57 4.81 -6.70 3.50
CA PHE A 57 4.05 -6.17 4.63
C PHE A 57 3.31 -4.91 4.22
N HIS A 58 2.05 -4.82 4.61
CA HIS A 58 1.37 -3.56 4.70
C HIS A 58 1.48 -3.07 6.15
N LEU A 59 2.21 -1.98 6.34
CA LEU A 59 2.44 -1.42 7.66
C LEU A 59 1.14 -0.88 8.27
N PRO A 60 1.03 -0.79 9.60
CA PRO A 60 -0.14 -0.20 10.24
C PRO A 60 -0.40 1.22 9.72
N HIS A 61 -1.63 1.66 9.79
CA HIS A 61 -2.02 3.03 9.47
C HIS A 61 -2.55 3.78 10.72
N GLY A 62 -2.98 5.03 10.55
CA GLY A 62 -3.40 5.91 11.63
C GLY A 62 -4.48 5.33 12.54
N ALA A 63 -5.41 4.54 12.01
CA ALA A 63 -6.43 3.84 12.81
C ALA A 63 -5.84 2.81 13.80
N HIS A 64 -4.61 2.35 13.54
CA HIS A 64 -3.85 1.47 14.43
C HIS A 64 -2.69 2.18 15.11
N GLY A 65 -2.75 3.52 15.19
CA GLY A 65 -1.81 4.34 15.95
C GLY A 65 -0.48 4.63 15.26
N PHE A 66 -0.31 4.31 13.97
CA PHE A 66 0.92 4.57 13.24
C PHE A 66 0.73 5.70 12.22
N ASN A 67 1.26 6.87 12.53
CA ASN A 67 1.20 8.05 11.66
C ASN A 67 2.60 8.66 11.50
N PRO A 68 3.35 8.34 10.45
CA PRO A 68 4.75 8.72 10.32
C PRO A 68 4.97 10.20 9.99
N ILE A 69 3.94 10.95 9.61
CA ILE A 69 4.06 12.39 9.31
C ILE A 69 3.63 13.28 10.48
N ASP A 70 3.01 12.72 11.53
CA ASP A 70 2.58 13.46 12.71
C ASP A 70 3.72 13.50 13.75
N PRO A 71 4.25 14.68 14.12
CA PRO A 71 5.34 14.79 15.08
C PRO A 71 4.98 14.28 16.48
N SER A 72 3.71 14.28 16.86
CA SER A 72 3.23 13.79 18.15
C SER A 72 3.06 12.28 18.22
N ASN A 73 3.06 11.59 17.05
CA ASN A 73 2.83 10.15 16.98
C ASN A 73 4.08 9.36 17.40
N PRO A 74 3.95 8.29 18.21
CA PRO A 74 5.07 7.46 18.64
C PRO A 74 5.55 6.47 17.57
N SER A 75 5.64 6.90 16.31
CA SER A 75 5.94 6.02 15.15
C SER A 75 7.26 5.28 15.30
N GLU A 76 8.28 5.87 15.93
CA GLU A 76 9.57 5.21 16.16
C GLU A 76 9.44 4.04 17.15
N LEU A 77 8.58 4.16 18.16
CA LEU A 77 8.31 3.08 19.11
C LEU A 77 7.60 1.92 18.43
N ILE A 78 6.57 2.23 17.62
CA ILE A 78 5.84 1.23 16.86
C ILE A 78 6.77 0.57 15.83
N TRP A 79 7.63 1.34 15.15
CA TRP A 79 8.62 0.81 14.24
C TRP A 79 9.55 -0.21 14.89
N ASN A 80 10.05 0.08 16.10
CA ASN A 80 10.90 -0.86 16.84
C ASN A 80 10.17 -2.18 17.15
N GLN A 81 8.86 -2.15 17.34
CA GLN A 81 8.07 -3.39 17.47
C GLN A 81 7.92 -4.11 16.13
N LEU A 82 7.68 -3.37 15.05
CA LEU A 82 7.53 -3.93 13.71
C LEU A 82 8.83 -4.54 13.19
N SER A 83 9.99 -3.97 13.54
CA SER A 83 11.30 -4.47 13.11
C SER A 83 11.55 -5.92 13.50
N VAL A 84 11.01 -6.38 14.63
CA VAL A 84 11.08 -7.79 15.03
C VAL A 84 10.41 -8.70 14.02
N TYR A 85 9.26 -8.31 13.48
CA TYR A 85 8.52 -9.08 12.47
C TYR A 85 9.17 -8.96 11.09
N ILE A 86 9.70 -7.78 10.78
CA ILE A 86 10.43 -7.51 9.54
C ILE A 86 11.69 -8.39 9.49
N ASP A 87 12.46 -8.46 10.56
CA ASP A 87 13.64 -9.31 10.66
C ASP A 87 13.28 -10.79 10.60
N PHE A 88 12.17 -11.17 11.21
CA PHE A 88 11.76 -12.57 11.30
C PHE A 88 11.29 -13.14 9.95
N LEU A 89 10.45 -12.41 9.21
CA LEU A 89 9.88 -12.86 7.93
C LEU A 89 10.64 -12.35 6.70
N ASN A 90 11.46 -11.33 6.87
CA ASN A 90 12.24 -10.71 5.80
C ASN A 90 11.37 -10.38 4.55
N PRO A 91 10.30 -9.57 4.68
CA PRO A 91 9.43 -9.21 3.55
C PRO A 91 10.22 -8.50 2.46
N PHE A 92 9.83 -8.69 1.19
CA PHE A 92 10.51 -8.04 0.07
C PHE A 92 10.06 -6.59 -0.18
N ALA A 93 8.94 -6.17 0.40
CA ALA A 93 8.39 -4.81 0.35
C ALA A 93 7.62 -4.47 1.63
N LEU A 94 7.61 -3.19 1.99
CA LEU A 94 6.90 -2.63 3.15
C LEU A 94 6.06 -1.45 2.67
N ILE A 95 4.74 -1.62 2.60
CA ILE A 95 3.83 -0.58 2.15
C ILE A 95 3.54 0.37 3.31
N LEU A 96 3.83 1.65 3.12
CA LEU A 96 3.69 2.71 4.11
C LEU A 96 2.68 3.76 3.67
N HIS A 97 1.66 4.01 4.50
CA HIS A 97 0.81 5.20 4.35
C HIS A 97 1.52 6.42 4.95
N PRO A 98 1.63 7.55 4.24
CA PRO A 98 2.12 8.80 4.83
C PRO A 98 1.16 9.36 5.88
N GLU A 99 -0.13 8.98 5.83
CA GLU A 99 -1.19 9.33 6.77
C GLU A 99 -1.58 10.83 6.73
N SER A 100 -2.17 11.32 7.82
CA SER A 100 -2.65 12.70 7.95
C SER A 100 -1.61 13.59 8.61
N GLY A 101 -1.29 14.71 7.97
CA GLY A 101 -0.31 15.70 8.42
C GLY A 101 0.23 16.50 7.25
N ILE A 102 1.13 17.42 7.53
CA ILE A 102 1.75 18.29 6.51
C ILE A 102 3.27 18.41 6.67
N ASP A 103 3.86 17.74 7.67
CA ASP A 103 5.27 17.92 8.01
C ASP A 103 6.15 16.86 7.33
N LEU A 104 6.55 17.16 6.10
CA LEU A 104 7.47 16.32 5.32
C LEU A 104 8.85 16.15 5.97
N ASP A 105 9.32 17.12 6.75
CA ASP A 105 10.60 17.00 7.42
C ASP A 105 10.53 15.91 8.51
N ILE A 106 9.39 15.77 9.17
CA ILE A 106 9.15 14.67 10.11
C ILE A 106 9.12 13.34 9.38
N LEU A 107 8.37 13.23 8.28
CA LEU A 107 8.36 12.00 7.48
C LEU A 107 9.77 11.62 7.03
N ASN A 108 10.55 12.57 6.52
CA ASN A 108 11.92 12.34 6.07
C ASN A 108 12.84 11.88 7.22
N LYS A 109 12.74 12.50 8.40
CA LYS A 109 13.49 12.08 9.60
C LYS A 109 13.13 10.65 9.99
N ARG A 110 11.85 10.28 9.97
CA ARG A 110 11.39 8.92 10.29
C ARG A 110 11.81 7.89 9.27
N LEU A 111 11.73 8.19 7.98
CA LEU A 111 12.27 7.32 6.93
C LEU A 111 13.76 7.07 7.14
N SER A 112 14.50 8.11 7.53
CA SER A 112 15.93 7.99 7.86
C SER A 112 16.17 7.16 9.13
N PHE A 113 15.32 7.29 10.15
CA PHE A 113 15.37 6.47 11.37
C PHE A 113 15.01 5.01 11.08
N PHE A 114 13.99 4.76 10.26
CA PHE A 114 13.61 3.41 9.85
C PHE A 114 14.74 2.72 9.08
N ASN A 115 15.52 3.48 8.34
CA ASN A 115 16.69 3.01 7.57
C ASN A 115 16.40 1.75 6.74
N GLU A 116 15.27 1.76 6.04
CA GLU A 116 14.73 0.60 5.36
C GLU A 116 14.40 0.95 3.89
N ASN A 117 15.14 0.35 2.98
CA ASN A 117 15.05 0.62 1.54
C ASN A 117 13.89 -0.09 0.83
N ARG A 118 13.25 -1.06 1.51
CA ARG A 118 12.08 -1.80 1.00
C ARG A 118 10.76 -1.05 1.19
N ILE A 119 10.79 0.12 1.83
CA ILE A 119 9.59 0.94 2.02
C ILE A 119 9.07 1.42 0.67
N LEU A 120 7.77 1.25 0.45
CA LEU A 120 7.02 1.78 -0.67
C LEU A 120 5.92 2.69 -0.11
N ILE A 121 6.04 4.00 -0.34
CA ILE A 121 5.01 4.95 0.09
C ILE A 121 3.82 4.84 -0.85
N GLU A 122 2.62 4.71 -0.30
CA GLU A 122 1.40 4.56 -1.07
C GLU A 122 0.70 5.91 -1.27
N ASN A 123 0.15 6.16 -2.47
CA ASN A 123 -0.73 7.32 -2.67
C ASN A 123 -2.01 7.18 -1.84
N MET A 124 -2.47 8.30 -1.27
CA MET A 124 -3.62 8.32 -0.38
C MET A 124 -4.85 8.92 -1.07
N PRO A 125 -6.07 8.56 -0.64
CA PRO A 125 -7.25 9.36 -0.96
C PRO A 125 -7.19 10.68 -0.19
N LYS A 126 -7.95 11.69 -0.60
CA LYS A 126 -8.04 12.92 0.20
C LYS A 126 -8.71 12.70 1.54
N LYS A 127 -9.73 11.83 1.57
CA LYS A 127 -10.51 11.47 2.76
C LYS A 127 -10.72 9.96 2.84
N SER A 128 -10.93 9.44 4.04
CA SER A 128 -11.31 8.04 4.26
C SER A 128 -12.65 7.96 4.98
N SER A 129 -13.41 6.88 4.75
CA SER A 129 -14.64 6.58 5.47
C SER A 129 -14.40 6.21 6.94
N ILE A 130 -13.19 5.75 7.26
CA ILE A 130 -12.83 5.23 8.59
C ILE A 130 -12.52 6.35 9.58
N ILE A 131 -11.92 7.45 9.10
CA ILE A 131 -11.48 8.56 9.94
C ILE A 131 -12.14 9.85 9.43
N ASN A 132 -13.24 10.24 10.08
CA ASN A 132 -13.98 11.46 9.74
C ASN A 132 -13.10 12.71 9.85
N ASP A 133 -13.27 13.63 8.90
CA ASP A 133 -12.64 14.96 8.84
C ASP A 133 -11.11 15.00 8.72
N MET A 134 -10.44 13.86 8.60
CA MET A 134 -9.01 13.84 8.33
C MET A 134 -8.72 14.00 6.83
N ILE A 135 -7.77 14.89 6.52
CA ILE A 135 -7.19 15.01 5.18
C ILE A 135 -5.85 14.28 5.21
N PHE A 136 -5.72 13.28 4.34
CA PHE A 136 -4.48 12.53 4.20
C PHE A 136 -3.44 13.30 3.38
N PHE A 137 -2.17 13.03 3.61
CA PHE A 137 -1.08 13.50 2.77
C PHE A 137 -0.80 12.50 1.64
N GLY A 138 -0.38 13.00 0.47
CA GLY A 138 -0.10 12.12 -0.68
C GLY A 138 -1.30 11.87 -1.58
N TYR A 139 -2.33 12.73 -1.52
CA TYR A 139 -3.50 12.65 -2.39
C TYR A 139 -3.38 13.52 -3.66
N SER A 140 -2.48 14.50 -3.71
CA SER A 140 -2.31 15.37 -4.89
C SER A 140 -0.97 15.12 -5.59
N ILE A 141 -0.89 15.54 -6.86
CA ILE A 141 0.35 15.42 -7.66
C ILE A 141 1.48 16.19 -6.99
N GLU A 142 1.20 17.37 -6.45
CA GLU A 142 2.19 18.22 -5.77
C GLU A 142 2.75 17.51 -4.54
N GLN A 143 1.88 16.91 -3.71
CA GLN A 143 2.31 16.18 -2.51
C GLN A 143 3.12 14.93 -2.87
N ILE A 144 2.72 14.19 -3.89
CA ILE A 144 3.50 13.03 -4.39
C ILE A 144 4.85 13.49 -4.95
N TRP A 145 4.90 14.66 -5.60
CA TRP A 145 6.17 15.25 -6.03
C TRP A 145 7.09 15.58 -4.84
N GLU A 146 6.54 16.11 -3.75
CA GLU A 146 7.32 16.35 -2.54
C GLU A 146 7.81 15.04 -1.89
N ILE A 147 6.96 14.01 -1.84
CA ILE A 147 7.37 12.67 -1.39
C ILE A 147 8.54 12.15 -2.23
N LYS A 148 8.46 12.29 -3.55
CA LYS A 148 9.51 11.81 -4.45
C LYS A 148 10.88 12.43 -4.17
N LYS A 149 10.94 13.65 -3.66
CA LYS A 149 12.22 14.31 -3.32
C LYS A 149 12.94 13.65 -2.14
N ILE A 150 12.20 13.00 -1.26
CA ILE A 150 12.73 12.36 -0.04
C ILE A 150 12.76 10.83 -0.13
N HIS A 151 11.93 10.23 -0.99
CA HIS A 151 11.83 8.78 -1.13
C HIS A 151 11.41 8.36 -2.54
N ASN A 152 12.00 7.29 -3.08
CA ASN A 152 11.72 6.83 -4.44
C ASN A 152 10.83 5.58 -4.50
N GLY A 153 10.73 4.82 -3.41
CA GLY A 153 9.87 3.63 -3.35
C GLY A 153 8.39 4.02 -3.35
N PHE A 154 7.60 3.45 -4.25
CA PHE A 154 6.20 3.82 -4.39
C PHE A 154 5.30 2.62 -4.69
N CYS A 155 4.20 2.53 -3.93
CA CYS A 155 3.06 1.67 -4.20
C CYS A 155 1.95 2.51 -4.81
N PHE A 156 1.43 2.13 -5.98
CA PHE A 156 0.34 2.85 -6.63
C PHE A 156 -0.98 2.13 -6.39
N ASP A 157 -1.89 2.75 -5.66
CA ASP A 157 -3.26 2.29 -5.47
C ASP A 157 -4.21 3.00 -6.44
N PHE A 158 -4.81 2.23 -7.35
CA PHE A 158 -5.73 2.73 -8.37
C PHE A 158 -7.02 3.31 -7.77
N ALA A 159 -7.57 2.70 -6.72
CA ALA A 159 -8.80 3.16 -6.09
C ALA A 159 -8.58 4.51 -5.39
N LYS A 160 -7.51 4.62 -4.60
CA LYS A 160 -7.12 5.86 -3.94
C LYS A 160 -6.81 6.98 -4.93
N ALA A 161 -6.14 6.66 -6.06
CA ALA A 161 -5.89 7.63 -7.13
C ALA A 161 -7.19 8.14 -7.75
N LYS A 162 -8.18 7.27 -7.99
CA LYS A 162 -9.49 7.67 -8.51
C LYS A 162 -10.22 8.57 -7.52
N SER A 163 -10.33 8.20 -6.24
CA SER A 163 -10.95 9.03 -5.19
C SER A 163 -10.30 10.41 -5.09
N SER A 164 -8.96 10.44 -5.16
CA SER A 164 -8.19 11.68 -5.13
C SER A 164 -8.48 12.58 -6.33
N ALA A 165 -8.51 12.02 -7.53
CA ALA A 165 -8.83 12.77 -8.75
C ALA A 165 -10.24 13.37 -8.68
N ILE A 166 -11.24 12.58 -8.25
CA ILE A 166 -12.62 13.03 -8.06
C ILE A 166 -12.68 14.19 -7.07
N SER A 167 -12.01 14.07 -5.93
CA SER A 167 -12.00 15.10 -4.88
C SER A 167 -11.38 16.44 -5.32
N GLN A 168 -10.58 16.41 -6.38
CA GLN A 168 -9.88 17.57 -6.96
C GLN A 168 -10.49 18.02 -8.29
N TRP A 169 -11.57 17.39 -8.78
CA TRP A 169 -12.21 17.67 -10.07
C TRP A 169 -11.25 17.48 -11.25
N ILE A 170 -10.35 16.49 -11.16
CA ILE A 170 -9.38 16.14 -12.21
C ILE A 170 -9.84 14.88 -12.92
N ASP A 171 -9.55 14.77 -14.21
CA ASP A 171 -9.77 13.53 -14.95
C ASP A 171 -8.97 12.39 -14.35
N VAL A 172 -9.65 11.28 -14.04
CA VAL A 172 -9.11 10.14 -13.29
C VAL A 172 -7.96 9.45 -14.04
N ILE A 173 -8.10 9.30 -15.36
CA ILE A 173 -7.09 8.63 -16.19
C ILE A 173 -5.84 9.50 -16.29
N ASN A 174 -6.01 10.79 -16.56
CA ASN A 174 -4.90 11.74 -16.64
C ASN A 174 -4.16 11.84 -15.30
N PHE A 175 -4.88 11.93 -14.18
CA PHE A 175 -4.28 11.94 -12.84
C PHE A 175 -3.44 10.68 -12.58
N SER A 176 -4.01 9.51 -12.85
CA SER A 176 -3.32 8.22 -12.69
C SER A 176 -2.08 8.12 -13.58
N ASP A 177 -2.17 8.56 -14.84
CA ASP A 177 -1.05 8.53 -15.77
C ASP A 177 0.10 9.43 -15.32
N VAL A 178 -0.20 10.63 -14.83
CA VAL A 178 0.80 11.56 -14.29
C VAL A 178 1.51 10.95 -13.08
N LEU A 179 0.79 10.37 -12.12
CA LEU A 179 1.40 9.74 -10.95
C LEU A 179 2.26 8.53 -11.32
N ILE A 180 1.77 7.66 -12.20
CA ILE A 180 2.53 6.49 -12.66
C ILE A 180 3.80 6.93 -13.40
N GLN A 181 3.71 7.94 -14.26
CA GLN A 181 4.88 8.47 -14.96
C GLN A 181 5.88 9.12 -13.99
N LEU A 182 5.38 9.88 -13.02
CA LEU A 182 6.19 10.56 -12.02
C LEU A 182 6.96 9.57 -11.15
N MET A 183 6.31 8.57 -10.60
CA MET A 183 6.88 7.68 -9.58
C MET A 183 7.43 6.37 -10.15
N ASN A 184 7.03 5.98 -11.37
CA ASN A 184 7.43 4.72 -12.03
C ASN A 184 7.28 3.49 -11.12
N PRO A 185 6.09 3.25 -10.55
CA PRO A 185 5.87 2.19 -9.57
C PRO A 185 6.09 0.80 -10.17
N ASN A 186 6.45 -0.14 -9.31
CA ASN A 186 6.51 -1.57 -9.62
C ASN A 186 5.62 -2.42 -8.69
N TYR A 187 4.90 -1.78 -7.79
CA TYR A 187 3.94 -2.37 -6.88
C TYR A 187 2.61 -1.63 -7.00
N PHE A 188 1.50 -2.38 -7.11
CA PHE A 188 0.20 -1.83 -7.41
C PHE A 188 -0.86 -2.44 -6.51
N HIS A 189 -1.73 -1.62 -5.94
CA HIS A 189 -2.95 -2.05 -5.30
C HIS A 189 -4.14 -1.86 -6.23
N ILE A 190 -5.00 -2.87 -6.24
CA ILE A 190 -6.28 -2.85 -6.94
C ILE A 190 -7.35 -3.18 -5.91
N SER A 191 -8.16 -2.21 -5.58
CA SER A 191 -9.37 -2.35 -4.79
C SER A 191 -10.53 -1.70 -5.52
N TRP A 192 -11.75 -1.96 -5.08
CA TRP A 192 -12.93 -1.41 -5.71
C TRP A 192 -13.67 -0.47 -4.77
N PHE A 193 -14.40 0.48 -5.32
CA PHE A 193 -15.22 1.44 -4.59
C PHE A 193 -16.44 1.86 -5.43
N LEU A 194 -17.47 2.34 -4.78
CA LEU A 194 -18.67 2.82 -5.43
C LEU A 194 -18.40 4.06 -6.29
N TRP A 195 -19.29 4.32 -7.23
CA TRP A 195 -19.21 5.37 -8.21
C TRP A 195 -19.00 6.76 -7.59
N ASN A 196 -18.01 7.52 -8.14
CA ASN A 196 -17.84 8.95 -7.92
C ASN A 196 -17.78 9.40 -6.45
N THR A 197 -17.18 8.60 -5.58
CA THR A 197 -16.99 8.98 -4.19
C THR A 197 -15.60 9.57 -3.97
N GLU A 198 -15.53 10.63 -3.13
CA GLU A 198 -14.28 11.20 -2.64
C GLU A 198 -13.68 10.35 -1.52
N ILE A 199 -14.39 9.32 -1.08
CA ILE A 199 -14.10 8.50 0.10
C ILE A 199 -13.49 7.20 -0.37
N ASP A 200 -12.45 6.75 0.31
CA ASP A 200 -11.85 5.44 0.10
C ASP A 200 -12.74 4.36 0.73
N GLU A 201 -13.40 3.59 -0.11
CA GLU A 201 -14.29 2.49 0.26
C GLU A 201 -13.70 1.21 -0.33
N HIS A 202 -13.26 0.29 0.52
CA HIS A 202 -12.72 -0.99 0.08
C HIS A 202 -13.85 -1.99 -0.18
N PHE A 203 -14.35 -2.02 -1.40
CA PHE A 203 -15.33 -3.03 -1.85
C PHE A 203 -14.66 -4.11 -2.71
N ASP A 204 -15.33 -5.23 -2.84
CA ASP A 204 -14.97 -6.27 -3.80
C ASP A 204 -15.03 -5.73 -5.24
N ILE A 205 -14.19 -6.28 -6.11
CA ILE A 205 -14.16 -5.90 -7.52
C ILE A 205 -15.51 -6.24 -8.15
N MET A 206 -16.29 -5.22 -8.45
CA MET A 206 -17.58 -5.34 -9.13
C MET A 206 -17.47 -4.82 -10.59
N GLU A 207 -18.28 -5.36 -11.50
CA GLU A 207 -18.20 -5.08 -12.94
C GLU A 207 -18.66 -3.69 -13.40
N TRP A 208 -18.92 -2.75 -12.49
CA TRP A 208 -19.66 -1.51 -12.77
C TRP A 208 -18.86 -0.40 -13.47
N ASP A 209 -17.55 -0.29 -13.26
CA ASP A 209 -16.71 0.70 -13.96
C ASP A 209 -15.80 0.02 -14.98
N THR A 210 -16.41 -0.45 -16.04
CA THR A 210 -15.70 -1.16 -17.11
C THR A 210 -14.61 -0.31 -17.77
N LEU A 211 -14.77 1.01 -17.84
CA LEU A 211 -13.78 1.91 -18.46
C LEU A 211 -12.51 2.01 -17.64
N TYR A 212 -12.65 2.24 -16.33
CA TYR A 212 -11.49 2.35 -15.45
C TYR A 212 -10.80 0.98 -15.25
N MET A 213 -11.57 -0.11 -15.17
CA MET A 213 -11.03 -1.47 -15.18
C MET A 213 -10.24 -1.77 -16.44
N GLN A 214 -10.76 -1.41 -17.60
CA GLN A 214 -10.07 -1.59 -18.88
C GLN A 214 -8.78 -0.76 -18.94
N TYR A 215 -8.83 0.47 -18.43
CA TYR A 215 -7.63 1.31 -18.30
C TYR A 215 -6.58 0.66 -17.39
N MET A 216 -6.94 0.23 -16.17
CA MET A 216 -6.03 -0.44 -15.23
C MET A 216 -5.37 -1.66 -15.87
N LYS A 217 -6.17 -2.55 -16.48
CA LYS A 217 -5.68 -3.75 -17.16
C LYS A 217 -4.67 -3.41 -18.26
N ASN A 218 -5.02 -2.48 -19.15
CA ASN A 218 -4.14 -2.07 -20.24
C ASN A 218 -2.86 -1.44 -19.73
N LYS A 219 -2.95 -0.62 -18.65
CA LYS A 219 -1.80 0.04 -18.06
C LYS A 219 -0.82 -0.94 -17.44
N LEU A 220 -1.32 -1.91 -16.66
CA LEU A 220 -0.49 -2.94 -16.04
C LEU A 220 0.17 -3.84 -17.10
N MET A 221 -0.57 -4.25 -18.14
CA MET A 221 0.01 -5.02 -19.24
C MET A 221 1.13 -4.26 -19.95
N ASN A 222 0.95 -2.96 -20.24
CA ASN A 222 1.97 -2.13 -20.88
C ASN A 222 3.22 -1.94 -20.02
N ILE A 223 3.07 -1.82 -18.69
CA ILE A 223 4.19 -1.74 -17.76
C ILE A 223 4.96 -3.07 -17.74
N ALA A 224 4.26 -4.20 -17.69
CA ALA A 224 4.88 -5.51 -17.71
C ALA A 224 5.69 -5.75 -18.99
N LEU A 225 5.10 -5.46 -20.17
CA LEU A 225 5.78 -5.61 -21.45
C LEU A 225 7.04 -4.76 -21.57
N LYS A 226 7.05 -3.54 -21.04
CA LYS A 226 8.25 -2.69 -21.05
C LYS A 226 9.39 -3.24 -20.20
N LYS A 227 9.07 -3.91 -19.07
CA LYS A 227 10.07 -4.50 -18.17
C LYS A 227 10.65 -5.83 -18.68
N ASP A 228 9.89 -6.55 -19.51
CA ASP A 228 10.39 -7.79 -20.14
C ASP A 228 11.34 -7.53 -21.33
N ILE A 229 11.45 -6.28 -21.79
CA ILE A 229 12.30 -5.87 -22.94
C ILE A 229 13.59 -5.14 -22.47
N SER A 230 13.66 -4.73 -21.22
CA SER A 230 14.81 -4.01 -20.61
C SER A 230 15.69 -4.96 -19.82
#